data_615a97591e76ad0488789c65320aef64
#
_entry.id   615a97591e76ad0488789c65320aef64
#
_cell.length_a   1.000
_cell.length_b   1.000
_cell.length_c   1.000
_cell.angle_alpha   90.00
_cell.angle_beta   90.00
_cell.angle_gamma   90.00
#
_symmetry.space_group_name_H-M   'P 1'
#
loop_
_entity.id
_entity.type
_entity.pdbx_description
1 polymer ?
#
loop_
_entity_poly.entity_id
_entity_poly.type
_entity_poly.pdbx_seq_one_letter_code
_entity_poly.pdbx_strand_id
1 'polypeptide(L)'
;QLNMLDTLDVFTRKHSENVASLTCRICEYLHCTKGFTEYCTICAYLHDIGKLYIPPQILQKPGRLTDEEFEIMKTHTTIGYDICMKDLKLRPYAAGPLYHHEALNGTGYPQGLTKKDIPYEAQIITVADEYDAIVSKRQYKTHIGISDTLKLIIENAQPGKGLDKSSALSEISSIAKLGKVNPIIVKCLFKVVLDDIYYEITCTQSYLDDIQDDLNLSLIHISEP
;
A
#
# COMPACT_ATOMS: atom_id res chain seq x y z
N GLN A 1 -3.93 1.05 -23.18
CA GLN A 1 -4.48 0.58 -21.89
C GLN A 1 -3.77 1.21 -20.68
N LEU A 2 -2.46 1.40 -20.75
CA LEU A 2 -1.72 2.23 -19.78
C LEU A 2 -2.21 3.69 -19.75
N ASN A 3 -2.70 4.21 -20.88
CA ASN A 3 -3.23 5.57 -20.97
C ASN A 3 -4.48 5.85 -20.11
N MET A 4 -5.29 4.85 -19.77
CA MET A 4 -6.45 5.07 -18.87
C MET A 4 -6.00 5.33 -17.43
N LEU A 5 -4.92 4.69 -16.99
CA LEU A 5 -4.36 4.90 -15.65
C LEU A 5 -3.58 6.23 -15.56
N ASP A 6 -3.07 6.73 -16.67
CA ASP A 6 -2.47 8.07 -16.76
C ASP A 6 -3.50 9.21 -16.56
N THR A 7 -4.79 8.91 -16.69
CA THR A 7 -5.87 9.87 -16.39
C THR A 7 -6.27 9.87 -14.92
N LEU A 8 -5.86 8.86 -14.13
CA LEU A 8 -5.96 8.90 -12.67
C LEU A 8 -5.09 10.02 -12.12
N ASP A 9 -5.53 10.66 -11.05
CA ASP A 9 -4.66 11.59 -10.34
C ASP A 9 -3.37 10.88 -9.86
N VAL A 10 -2.29 11.65 -9.73
CA VAL A 10 -0.96 11.14 -9.41
C VAL A 10 -0.95 10.27 -8.15
N PHE A 11 -1.84 10.57 -7.19
CA PHE A 11 -1.91 9.88 -5.92
C PHE A 11 -2.57 8.52 -6.05
N THR A 12 -3.70 8.43 -6.73
CA THR A 12 -4.39 7.16 -6.99
C THR A 12 -3.49 6.22 -7.79
N ARG A 13 -2.76 6.75 -8.80
CA ARG A 13 -1.80 5.96 -9.57
C ARG A 13 -0.66 5.42 -8.68
N LYS A 14 -0.04 6.29 -7.87
CA LYS A 14 1.06 5.89 -6.98
C LYS A 14 0.61 4.85 -5.95
N HIS A 15 -0.58 5.04 -5.39
CA HIS A 15 -1.21 4.05 -4.52
C HIS A 15 -1.38 2.71 -5.21
N SER A 16 -1.95 2.67 -6.42
CA SER A 16 -2.11 1.42 -7.18
C SER A 16 -0.77 0.72 -7.48
N GLU A 17 0.29 1.47 -7.80
CA GLU A 17 1.64 0.94 -7.97
C GLU A 17 2.18 0.32 -6.67
N ASN A 18 2.02 0.99 -5.55
CA ASN A 18 2.46 0.51 -4.24
C ASN A 18 1.70 -0.77 -3.85
N VAL A 19 0.37 -0.77 -3.98
CA VAL A 19 -0.48 -1.94 -3.66
C VAL A 19 -0.11 -3.13 -4.55
N ALA A 20 0.14 -2.91 -5.84
CA ALA A 20 0.58 -3.97 -6.75
C ALA A 20 1.95 -4.53 -6.36
N SER A 21 2.91 -3.68 -5.99
CA SER A 21 4.24 -4.10 -5.50
C SER A 21 4.15 -4.90 -4.21
N LEU A 22 3.37 -4.43 -3.23
CA LEU A 22 3.13 -5.15 -1.97
C LEU A 22 2.46 -6.50 -2.22
N THR A 23 1.44 -6.54 -3.09
CA THR A 23 0.74 -7.78 -3.47
C THR A 23 1.70 -8.81 -4.06
N CYS A 24 2.57 -8.39 -4.99
CA CYS A 24 3.58 -9.26 -5.58
C CYS A 24 4.47 -9.90 -4.51
N ARG A 25 5.03 -9.10 -3.63
CA ARG A 25 5.93 -9.55 -2.55
C ARG A 25 5.23 -10.43 -1.51
N ILE A 26 3.97 -10.12 -1.17
CA ILE A 26 3.15 -10.98 -0.31
C ILE A 26 2.94 -12.35 -0.95
N CYS A 27 2.65 -12.39 -2.28
CA CYS A 27 2.50 -13.64 -3.02
C CYS A 27 3.79 -14.48 -3.01
N GLU A 28 4.97 -13.85 -3.10
CA GLU A 28 6.27 -14.52 -2.98
C GLU A 28 6.43 -15.19 -1.61
N TYR A 29 6.12 -14.49 -0.52
CA TYR A 29 6.14 -15.06 0.83
C TYR A 29 5.07 -16.13 1.09
N LEU A 30 3.98 -16.10 0.33
CA LEU A 30 2.96 -17.15 0.32
C LEU A 30 3.36 -18.37 -0.55
N HIS A 31 4.52 -18.29 -1.23
CA HIS A 31 4.98 -19.29 -2.19
C HIS A 31 3.98 -19.57 -3.31
N CYS A 32 3.31 -18.52 -3.78
CA CYS A 32 2.40 -18.62 -4.90
C CYS A 32 3.16 -18.95 -6.20
N THR A 33 2.46 -19.58 -7.14
CA THR A 33 3.04 -19.80 -8.47
C THR A 33 3.28 -18.47 -9.19
N LYS A 34 4.27 -18.41 -10.08
CA LYS A 34 4.58 -17.21 -10.86
C LYS A 34 3.33 -16.66 -11.58
N GLY A 35 2.57 -17.53 -12.25
CA GLY A 35 1.35 -17.10 -12.97
C GLY A 35 0.28 -16.53 -12.05
N PHE A 36 0.10 -17.07 -10.83
CA PHE A 36 -0.83 -16.52 -9.86
C PHE A 36 -0.34 -15.19 -9.28
N THR A 37 0.98 -15.05 -9.03
CA THR A 37 1.58 -13.79 -8.58
C THR A 37 1.38 -12.69 -9.62
N GLU A 38 1.66 -12.96 -10.90
CA GLU A 38 1.44 -12.02 -12.00
C GLU A 38 -0.05 -11.61 -12.08
N TYR A 39 -0.95 -12.58 -12.00
CA TYR A 39 -2.39 -12.35 -12.00
C TYR A 39 -2.83 -11.45 -10.84
N CYS A 40 -2.44 -11.77 -9.59
CA CYS A 40 -2.75 -10.96 -8.42
C CYS A 40 -2.19 -9.53 -8.53
N THR A 41 -0.96 -9.39 -9.05
CA THR A 41 -0.31 -8.09 -9.23
C THR A 41 -1.10 -7.20 -10.19
N ILE A 42 -1.59 -7.77 -11.30
CA ILE A 42 -2.43 -7.02 -12.26
C ILE A 42 -3.79 -6.68 -11.65
N CYS A 43 -4.42 -7.62 -10.93
CA CYS A 43 -5.65 -7.35 -10.19
C CYS A 43 -5.48 -6.19 -9.20
N ALA A 44 -4.36 -6.18 -8.45
CA ALA A 44 -4.01 -5.13 -7.52
C ALA A 44 -3.78 -3.78 -8.21
N TYR A 45 -3.11 -3.77 -9.35
CA TYR A 45 -2.89 -2.55 -10.12
C TYR A 45 -4.19 -1.92 -10.62
N LEU A 46 -5.21 -2.73 -10.89
CA LEU A 46 -6.50 -2.32 -11.42
C LEU A 46 -7.58 -2.10 -10.33
N HIS A 47 -7.30 -2.41 -9.05
CA HIS A 47 -8.34 -2.47 -8.02
C HIS A 47 -9.18 -1.18 -7.93
N ASP A 48 -8.56 -0.05 -8.12
CA ASP A 48 -9.12 1.30 -7.98
C ASP A 48 -9.52 1.97 -9.32
N ILE A 49 -9.47 1.25 -10.45
CA ILE A 49 -9.74 1.84 -11.78
C ILE A 49 -11.12 2.50 -11.88
N GLY A 50 -12.09 2.04 -11.11
CA GLY A 50 -13.43 2.62 -11.07
C GLY A 50 -13.49 4.04 -10.48
N LYS A 51 -12.46 4.48 -9.75
CA LYS A 51 -12.35 5.85 -9.23
C LYS A 51 -12.33 6.92 -10.33
N LEU A 52 -12.02 6.53 -11.56
CA LEU A 52 -12.13 7.41 -12.74
C LEU A 52 -13.52 8.02 -12.93
N TYR A 53 -14.56 7.34 -12.44
CA TYR A 53 -15.96 7.75 -12.61
C TYR A 53 -16.58 8.25 -11.30
N ILE A 54 -15.82 8.33 -10.22
CA ILE A 54 -16.29 8.95 -8.97
C ILE A 54 -16.20 10.48 -9.12
N PRO A 55 -17.26 11.23 -8.74
CA PRO A 55 -17.23 12.67 -8.82
C PRO A 55 -16.03 13.28 -8.08
N PRO A 56 -15.27 14.21 -8.70
CA PRO A 56 -14.07 14.80 -8.08
C PRO A 56 -14.33 15.44 -6.72
N GLN A 57 -15.54 15.99 -6.50
CA GLN A 57 -15.94 16.61 -5.24
C GLN A 57 -15.99 15.61 -4.08
N ILE A 58 -16.26 14.32 -4.39
CA ILE A 58 -16.28 13.21 -3.41
C ILE A 58 -14.86 12.65 -3.29
N LEU A 59 -14.20 12.36 -4.42
CA LEU A 59 -12.88 11.75 -4.45
C LEU A 59 -11.81 12.60 -3.73
N GLN A 60 -11.89 13.93 -3.92
CA GLN A 60 -10.90 14.89 -3.39
C GLN A 60 -11.41 15.66 -2.17
N LYS A 61 -12.50 15.22 -1.56
CA LYS A 61 -13.09 15.93 -0.40
C LYS A 61 -12.11 15.97 0.76
N PRO A 62 -11.79 17.17 1.28
CA PRO A 62 -11.02 17.29 2.49
C PRO A 62 -11.86 16.87 3.71
N GLY A 63 -11.44 15.80 4.40
CA GLY A 63 -12.13 15.31 5.59
C GLY A 63 -12.95 14.03 5.35
N ARG A 64 -13.94 13.80 6.23
CA ARG A 64 -14.78 12.60 6.16
C ARG A 64 -15.89 12.78 5.13
N LEU A 65 -16.18 11.69 4.41
CA LEU A 65 -17.37 11.59 3.56
C LEU A 65 -18.61 11.48 4.44
N THR A 66 -19.75 12.02 3.99
CA THR A 66 -21.06 11.68 4.56
C THR A 66 -21.42 10.24 4.20
N ASP A 67 -22.48 9.70 4.81
CA ASP A 67 -22.92 8.33 4.52
C ASP A 67 -23.35 8.21 3.04
N GLU A 68 -24.02 9.22 2.50
CA GLU A 68 -24.45 9.26 1.10
C GLU A 68 -23.25 9.35 0.14
N GLU A 69 -22.27 10.18 0.46
CA GLU A 69 -21.04 10.28 -0.34
C GLU A 69 -20.22 9.00 -0.27
N PHE A 70 -20.24 8.31 0.88
CA PHE A 70 -19.57 7.02 1.03
C PHE A 70 -20.24 5.93 0.21
N GLU A 71 -21.59 5.92 0.12
CA GLU A 71 -22.31 5.01 -0.79
C GLU A 71 -21.89 5.24 -2.25
N ILE A 72 -21.74 6.51 -2.68
CA ILE A 72 -21.23 6.82 -4.02
C ILE A 72 -19.78 6.34 -4.16
N MET A 73 -18.91 6.58 -3.17
CA MET A 73 -17.52 6.11 -3.19
C MET A 73 -17.44 4.60 -3.37
N LYS A 74 -18.28 3.82 -2.67
CA LYS A 74 -18.29 2.34 -2.78
C LYS A 74 -18.57 1.85 -4.21
N THR A 75 -19.25 2.64 -5.04
CA THR A 75 -19.55 2.24 -6.41
C THR A 75 -18.32 2.08 -7.30
N HIS A 76 -17.12 2.60 -6.90
CA HIS A 76 -15.90 2.40 -7.68
C HIS A 76 -15.58 0.92 -7.89
N THR A 77 -15.97 0.04 -6.96
CA THR A 77 -15.74 -1.40 -7.06
C THR A 77 -16.53 -2.02 -8.21
N THR A 78 -17.82 -1.73 -8.30
CA THR A 78 -18.71 -2.23 -9.36
C THR A 78 -18.42 -1.55 -10.71
N ILE A 79 -18.12 -0.26 -10.70
CA ILE A 79 -17.70 0.47 -11.91
C ILE A 79 -16.39 -0.11 -12.44
N GLY A 80 -15.40 -0.37 -11.57
CA GLY A 80 -14.12 -0.98 -11.95
C GLY A 80 -14.31 -2.38 -12.54
N TYR A 81 -15.20 -3.18 -11.95
CA TYR A 81 -15.59 -4.46 -12.51
C TYR A 81 -16.17 -4.31 -13.92
N ASP A 82 -17.10 -3.38 -14.11
CA ASP A 82 -17.74 -3.15 -15.41
C ASP A 82 -16.76 -2.68 -16.48
N ILE A 83 -15.78 -1.86 -16.10
CA ILE A 83 -14.67 -1.44 -16.99
C ILE A 83 -13.89 -2.67 -17.45
N CYS A 84 -13.48 -3.53 -16.51
CA CYS A 84 -12.74 -4.74 -16.83
C CYS A 84 -13.55 -5.71 -17.71
N MET A 85 -14.84 -5.89 -17.42
CA MET A 85 -15.70 -6.80 -18.17
C MET A 85 -15.93 -6.38 -19.63
N LYS A 86 -15.87 -5.08 -19.94
CA LYS A 86 -16.03 -4.54 -21.30
C LYS A 86 -14.80 -4.74 -22.18
N ASP A 87 -13.61 -4.90 -21.59
CA ASP A 87 -12.37 -5.16 -22.32
C ASP A 87 -11.96 -6.63 -22.17
N LEU A 88 -11.86 -7.36 -23.30
CA LEU A 88 -11.49 -8.78 -23.30
C LEU A 88 -10.13 -9.07 -22.62
N LYS A 89 -9.20 -8.12 -22.65
CA LYS A 89 -7.87 -8.28 -22.05
C LYS A 89 -7.89 -8.02 -20.54
N LEU A 90 -8.79 -7.17 -20.07
CA LEU A 90 -8.93 -6.83 -18.65
C LEU A 90 -9.91 -7.75 -17.92
N ARG A 91 -10.82 -8.40 -18.65
CA ARG A 91 -11.87 -9.27 -18.09
C ARG A 91 -11.34 -10.32 -17.09
N PRO A 92 -10.20 -10.99 -17.31
CA PRO A 92 -9.67 -11.95 -16.33
C PRO A 92 -9.37 -11.34 -14.96
N TYR A 93 -9.11 -10.04 -14.88
CA TYR A 93 -8.68 -9.32 -13.67
C TYR A 93 -9.81 -8.60 -12.94
N ALA A 94 -11.06 -8.76 -13.40
CA ALA A 94 -12.22 -8.05 -12.85
C ALA A 94 -12.49 -8.35 -11.36
N ALA A 95 -11.97 -9.45 -10.82
CA ALA A 95 -12.07 -9.80 -9.41
C ALA A 95 -11.34 -8.79 -8.49
N GLY A 96 -10.23 -8.19 -8.94
CA GLY A 96 -9.49 -7.19 -8.19
C GLY A 96 -10.37 -5.99 -7.83
N PRO A 97 -10.87 -5.23 -8.80
CA PRO A 97 -11.79 -4.12 -8.55
C PRO A 97 -13.03 -4.51 -7.74
N LEU A 98 -13.64 -5.66 -8.04
CA LEU A 98 -14.92 -6.01 -7.43
C LEU A 98 -14.83 -6.35 -5.95
N TYR A 99 -13.79 -7.07 -5.52
CA TYR A 99 -13.80 -7.74 -4.22
C TYR A 99 -12.76 -7.22 -3.21
N HIS A 100 -11.89 -6.26 -3.56
CA HIS A 100 -10.81 -5.80 -2.68
C HIS A 100 -11.30 -5.11 -1.39
N HIS A 101 -12.54 -4.68 -1.32
CA HIS A 101 -13.17 -4.13 -0.11
C HIS A 101 -14.12 -5.11 0.58
N GLU A 102 -14.17 -6.37 0.17
CA GLU A 102 -14.87 -7.39 0.93
C GLU A 102 -14.08 -7.74 2.20
N ALA A 103 -14.79 -7.99 3.28
CA ALA A 103 -14.21 -8.36 4.56
C ALA A 103 -14.59 -9.79 4.95
N LEU A 104 -13.64 -10.59 5.47
CA LEU A 104 -13.85 -12.02 5.73
C LEU A 104 -15.02 -12.31 6.68
N ASN A 105 -15.38 -11.34 7.52
CA ASN A 105 -16.50 -11.40 8.46
C ASN A 105 -17.84 -10.93 7.87
N GLY A 106 -17.91 -10.63 6.57
CA GLY A 106 -19.13 -10.22 5.88
C GLY A 106 -19.50 -8.74 6.05
N THR A 107 -18.64 -7.92 6.66
CA THR A 107 -18.92 -6.47 6.86
C THR A 107 -18.37 -5.59 5.73
N GLY A 108 -17.82 -6.21 4.68
CA GLY A 108 -17.29 -5.51 3.50
C GLY A 108 -18.35 -5.14 2.46
N TYR A 109 -17.90 -4.68 1.32
CA TYR A 109 -18.75 -4.31 0.19
C TYR A 109 -18.06 -4.70 -1.14
N PRO A 110 -18.79 -4.81 -2.25
CA PRO A 110 -20.20 -4.43 -2.48
C PRO A 110 -21.22 -5.50 -2.10
N GLN A 111 -20.81 -6.75 -1.88
CA GLN A 111 -21.73 -7.88 -1.72
C GLN A 111 -21.84 -8.40 -0.29
N GLY A 112 -20.92 -8.00 0.61
CA GLY A 112 -20.89 -8.48 1.98
C GLY A 112 -20.54 -9.97 2.07
N LEU A 113 -19.59 -10.41 1.22
CA LEU A 113 -19.15 -11.80 1.15
C LEU A 113 -18.42 -12.23 2.40
N THR A 114 -18.44 -13.53 2.69
CA THR A 114 -17.67 -14.12 3.77
C THR A 114 -16.40 -14.80 3.24
N LYS A 115 -15.49 -15.19 4.13
CA LYS A 115 -14.20 -15.79 3.80
C LYS A 115 -14.25 -16.87 2.71
N LYS A 116 -15.33 -17.66 2.67
CA LYS A 116 -15.47 -18.78 1.73
C LYS A 116 -15.70 -18.33 0.29
N ASP A 117 -16.32 -17.15 0.14
CA ASP A 117 -16.82 -16.63 -1.14
C ASP A 117 -15.90 -15.57 -1.71
N ILE A 118 -15.02 -14.98 -0.89
CA ILE A 118 -14.05 -13.97 -1.32
C ILE A 118 -12.87 -14.65 -2.02
N PRO A 119 -12.58 -14.33 -3.31
CA PRO A 119 -11.42 -14.86 -4.02
C PRO A 119 -10.11 -14.60 -3.28
N TYR A 120 -9.16 -15.54 -3.37
CA TYR A 120 -7.93 -15.47 -2.59
C TYR A 120 -7.06 -14.25 -2.96
N GLU A 121 -7.01 -13.91 -4.26
CA GLU A 121 -6.37 -12.70 -4.75
C GLU A 121 -6.94 -11.43 -4.11
N ALA A 122 -8.27 -11.34 -3.97
CA ALA A 122 -8.90 -10.20 -3.32
C ALA A 122 -8.51 -10.09 -1.83
N GLN A 123 -8.42 -11.23 -1.13
CA GLN A 123 -7.94 -11.24 0.28
C GLN A 123 -6.51 -10.71 0.39
N ILE A 124 -5.64 -10.99 -0.59
CA ILE A 124 -4.26 -10.49 -0.61
C ILE A 124 -4.25 -8.99 -0.88
N ILE A 125 -5.02 -8.55 -1.88
CA ILE A 125 -5.12 -7.13 -2.26
C ILE A 125 -5.65 -6.30 -1.09
N THR A 126 -6.71 -6.75 -0.41
CA THR A 126 -7.27 -6.06 0.77
C THR A 126 -6.20 -5.75 1.83
N VAL A 127 -5.32 -6.71 2.12
CA VAL A 127 -4.25 -6.51 3.12
C VAL A 127 -3.21 -5.51 2.65
N ALA A 128 -2.84 -5.55 1.36
CA ALA A 128 -1.89 -4.62 0.77
C ALA A 128 -2.46 -3.19 0.69
N ASP A 129 -3.72 -3.06 0.27
CA ASP A 129 -4.45 -1.80 0.15
C ASP A 129 -4.63 -1.11 1.51
N GLU A 130 -5.13 -1.81 2.51
CA GLU A 130 -5.29 -1.28 3.87
C GLU A 130 -3.96 -0.78 4.44
N TYR A 131 -2.86 -1.52 4.23
CA TYR A 131 -1.54 -1.11 4.69
C TYR A 131 -1.06 0.16 3.99
N ASP A 132 -1.11 0.22 2.65
CA ASP A 132 -0.67 1.40 1.91
C ASP A 132 -1.54 2.62 2.24
N ALA A 133 -2.86 2.45 2.38
CA ALA A 133 -3.76 3.53 2.78
C ALA A 133 -3.42 4.10 4.17
N ILE A 134 -3.01 3.26 5.14
CA ILE A 134 -2.61 3.72 6.48
C ILE A 134 -1.28 4.48 6.40
N VAL A 135 -0.28 3.93 5.71
CA VAL A 135 1.04 4.56 5.56
C VAL A 135 0.94 5.88 4.80
N SER A 136 0.22 5.88 3.68
CA SER A 136 0.04 7.06 2.82
C SER A 136 -0.71 8.19 3.54
N LYS A 137 -1.79 7.91 4.28
CA LYS A 137 -2.52 8.92 5.07
C LYS A 137 -1.64 9.68 6.05
N ARG A 138 -0.60 9.05 6.57
CA ARG A 138 0.33 9.68 7.53
C ARG A 138 1.34 10.57 6.82
N GLN A 139 1.76 10.23 5.61
CA GLN A 139 2.64 11.06 4.80
C GLN A 139 1.95 12.36 4.34
N TYR A 140 0.64 12.35 4.08
CA TYR A 140 -0.13 13.54 3.66
C TYR A 140 -0.32 14.60 4.75
N LYS A 141 -0.17 14.26 6.02
CA LYS A 141 -0.28 15.25 7.11
C LYS A 141 0.96 16.10 7.29
N THR A 142 2.02 15.82 6.55
CA THR A 142 3.32 16.48 6.69
C THR A 142 3.79 17.11 5.37
N HIS A 143 3.16 18.24 4.95
CA HIS A 143 3.89 19.23 4.19
C HIS A 143 4.88 19.91 5.15
N ILE A 144 5.99 19.23 5.40
CA ILE A 144 7.01 19.68 6.35
C ILE A 144 8.09 20.34 5.52
N GLY A 145 8.44 21.58 5.86
CA GLY A 145 9.61 22.26 5.31
C GLY A 145 10.90 21.47 5.65
N ILE A 146 12.00 21.73 4.95
CA ILE A 146 13.29 21.01 5.15
C ILE A 146 13.71 21.02 6.63
N SER A 147 13.50 22.15 7.34
CA SER A 147 13.77 22.28 8.78
C SER A 147 12.94 21.32 9.63
N ASP A 148 11.66 21.13 9.29
CA ASP A 148 10.76 20.27 10.03
C ASP A 148 10.98 18.80 9.64
N THR A 149 11.40 18.52 8.40
CA THR A 149 11.85 17.19 7.98
C THR A 149 13.09 16.74 8.79
N LEU A 150 14.07 17.63 8.99
CA LEU A 150 15.24 17.35 9.80
C LEU A 150 14.88 17.13 11.28
N LYS A 151 13.95 17.92 11.83
CA LYS A 151 13.41 17.69 13.19
C LYS A 151 12.73 16.33 13.30
N LEU A 152 11.91 15.97 12.31
CA LEU A 152 11.23 14.69 12.28
C LEU A 152 12.21 13.51 12.19
N ILE A 153 13.26 13.64 11.39
CA ILE A 153 14.36 12.64 11.31
C ILE A 153 15.05 12.50 12.66
N ILE A 154 15.38 13.60 13.32
CA ILE A 154 16.03 13.61 14.64
C ILE A 154 15.09 13.04 15.72
N GLU A 155 13.80 13.39 15.68
CA GLU A 155 12.80 12.86 16.60
C GLU A 155 12.53 11.36 16.37
N ASN A 156 12.56 10.89 15.13
CA ASN A 156 12.39 9.49 14.77
C ASN A 156 13.64 8.64 15.07
N ALA A 157 14.82 9.25 15.13
CA ALA A 157 16.05 8.59 15.57
C ALA A 157 16.12 8.35 17.09
N GLN A 158 15.15 8.85 17.89
CA GLN A 158 15.14 8.60 19.33
C GLN A 158 14.59 7.20 19.65
N PRO A 159 15.26 6.43 20.53
CA PRO A 159 14.77 5.13 20.97
C PRO A 159 13.36 5.26 21.58
N GLY A 160 12.39 4.52 21.06
CA GLY A 160 11.03 4.44 21.60
C GLY A 160 9.95 5.15 20.79
N LYS A 161 10.28 5.97 19.81
CA LYS A 161 9.31 6.40 18.79
C LYS A 161 9.43 5.48 17.58
N GLY A 162 8.60 4.44 17.53
CA GLY A 162 8.54 3.50 16.41
C GLY A 162 8.35 4.23 15.08
N LEU A 163 9.06 3.76 14.07
CA LEU A 163 8.84 4.13 12.68
C LEU A 163 7.36 4.01 12.34
N ASP A 164 6.87 4.86 11.48
CA ASP A 164 5.47 4.88 11.04
C ASP A 164 4.95 3.52 10.54
N LYS A 165 5.85 2.71 9.96
CA LYS A 165 5.61 1.30 9.59
C LYS A 165 5.16 0.42 10.77
N SER A 166 5.71 0.60 11.96
CA SER A 166 5.34 -0.18 13.16
C SER A 166 3.89 0.08 13.59
N SER A 167 3.47 1.35 13.54
CA SER A 167 2.08 1.72 13.86
C SER A 167 1.10 1.18 12.81
N ALA A 168 1.44 1.21 11.52
CA ALA A 168 0.63 0.65 10.46
C ALA A 168 0.47 -0.88 10.61
N LEU A 169 1.55 -1.59 10.96
CA LEU A 169 1.49 -3.02 11.24
C LEU A 169 0.62 -3.35 12.47
N SER A 170 0.66 -2.52 13.51
CA SER A 170 -0.18 -2.69 14.69
C SER A 170 -1.66 -2.50 14.34
N GLU A 171 -2.00 -1.52 13.51
CA GLU A 171 -3.37 -1.27 13.05
C GLU A 171 -3.90 -2.43 12.20
N ILE A 172 -3.12 -2.92 11.23
CA ILE A 172 -3.46 -4.09 10.42
C ILE A 172 -3.65 -5.34 11.28
N SER A 173 -2.81 -5.54 12.31
CA SER A 173 -2.97 -6.66 13.26
C SER A 173 -4.29 -6.58 14.03
N SER A 174 -4.73 -5.37 14.38
CA SER A 174 -6.01 -5.14 15.03
C SER A 174 -7.18 -5.47 14.11
N ILE A 175 -7.11 -5.08 12.83
CA ILE A 175 -8.10 -5.43 11.81
C ILE A 175 -8.16 -6.96 11.61
N ALA A 176 -7.03 -7.65 11.65
CA ALA A 176 -6.98 -9.11 11.58
C ALA A 176 -7.65 -9.79 12.79
N LYS A 177 -7.48 -9.25 14.01
CA LYS A 177 -8.15 -9.74 15.22
C LYS A 177 -9.67 -9.59 15.16
N LEU A 178 -10.17 -8.59 14.44
CA LEU A 178 -11.61 -8.40 14.18
C LEU A 178 -12.17 -9.39 13.14
N GLY A 179 -11.34 -10.25 12.56
CA GLY A 179 -11.73 -11.22 11.54
C GLY A 179 -12.04 -10.61 10.17
N LYS A 180 -11.59 -9.39 9.91
CA LYS A 180 -11.81 -8.70 8.62
C LYS A 180 -10.87 -9.14 7.52
N VAL A 181 -9.60 -9.43 7.86
CA VAL A 181 -8.55 -9.82 6.92
C VAL A 181 -7.90 -11.14 7.30
N ASN A 182 -7.23 -11.78 6.35
CA ASN A 182 -6.62 -13.08 6.54
C ASN A 182 -5.30 -12.96 7.36
N PRO A 183 -5.21 -13.58 8.55
CA PRO A 183 -4.04 -13.44 9.42
C PRO A 183 -2.76 -14.05 8.84
N ILE A 184 -2.86 -15.05 7.94
CA ILE A 184 -1.69 -15.62 7.26
C ILE A 184 -1.09 -14.61 6.30
N ILE A 185 -1.94 -13.91 5.54
CA ILE A 185 -1.52 -12.86 4.61
C ILE A 185 -0.90 -11.69 5.39
N VAL A 186 -1.49 -11.31 6.52
CA VAL A 186 -0.92 -10.28 7.41
C VAL A 186 0.48 -10.68 7.90
N LYS A 187 0.72 -11.94 8.27
CA LYS A 187 2.07 -12.41 8.62
C LYS A 187 3.08 -12.25 7.46
N CYS A 188 2.65 -12.49 6.23
CA CYS A 188 3.50 -12.27 5.06
C CYS A 188 3.79 -10.79 4.83
N LEU A 189 2.79 -9.92 4.99
CA LEU A 189 2.99 -8.47 4.97
C LEU A 189 4.05 -8.03 6.01
N PHE A 190 4.01 -8.55 7.25
CA PHE A 190 5.02 -8.26 8.26
C PHE A 190 6.44 -8.61 7.78
N LYS A 191 6.63 -9.73 7.09
CA LYS A 191 7.92 -10.12 6.54
C LYS A 191 8.38 -9.14 5.47
N VAL A 192 7.48 -8.76 4.54
CA VAL A 192 7.75 -7.76 3.50
C VAL A 192 8.24 -6.45 4.12
N VAL A 193 7.55 -5.96 5.14
CA VAL A 193 7.90 -4.70 5.81
C VAL A 193 9.21 -4.79 6.59
N LEU A 194 9.49 -5.94 7.22
CA LEU A 194 10.77 -6.18 7.91
C LEU A 194 11.95 -6.21 6.93
N ASP A 195 11.79 -6.78 5.74
CA ASP A 195 12.82 -6.74 4.71
C ASP A 195 13.12 -5.31 4.27
N ASP A 196 12.08 -4.48 4.11
CA ASP A 196 12.26 -3.06 3.77
C ASP A 196 13.02 -2.30 4.85
N ILE A 197 12.68 -2.53 6.12
CA ILE A 197 13.36 -1.91 7.25
C ILE A 197 14.83 -2.37 7.30
N TYR A 198 15.08 -3.67 7.12
CA TYR A 198 16.43 -4.21 7.11
C TYR A 198 17.27 -3.62 5.98
N TYR A 199 16.71 -3.51 4.79
CA TYR A 199 17.36 -2.90 3.64
C TYR A 199 17.70 -1.42 3.90
N GLU A 200 16.76 -0.63 4.44
CA GLU A 200 16.96 0.78 4.79
C GLU A 200 18.08 0.95 5.82
N ILE A 201 18.14 0.08 6.85
CA ILE A 201 19.21 0.10 7.86
C ILE A 201 20.55 -0.22 7.21
N THR A 202 20.62 -1.25 6.36
CA THR A 202 21.87 -1.66 5.70
C THR A 202 22.41 -0.56 4.78
N CYS A 203 21.53 0.08 3.99
CA CYS A 203 21.93 1.19 3.14
C CYS A 203 22.44 2.39 3.96
N THR A 204 21.77 2.70 5.07
CA THR A 204 22.19 3.80 5.96
C THR A 204 23.54 3.50 6.61
N GLN A 205 23.78 2.27 7.03
CA GLN A 205 25.06 1.86 7.61
C GLN A 205 26.18 1.98 6.59
N SER A 206 25.99 1.48 5.37
CA SER A 206 26.99 1.62 4.29
C SER A 206 27.34 3.09 4.02
N TYR A 207 26.32 3.96 3.98
CA TYR A 207 26.55 5.40 3.78
C TYR A 207 27.33 6.05 4.93
N LEU A 208 27.09 5.64 6.16
CA LEU A 208 27.86 6.12 7.33
C LEU A 208 29.31 5.62 7.30
N ASP A 209 29.54 4.39 6.88
CA ASP A 209 30.87 3.81 6.72
C ASP A 209 31.66 4.58 5.65
N ASP A 210 31.04 4.91 4.50
CA ASP A 210 31.67 5.72 3.44
C ASP A 210 32.05 7.12 3.94
N ILE A 211 31.16 7.81 4.69
CA ILE A 211 31.48 9.12 5.29
C ILE A 211 32.63 9.01 6.28
N GLN A 212 32.69 7.97 7.11
CA GLN A 212 33.75 7.76 8.08
C GLN A 212 35.11 7.56 7.38
N ASP A 213 35.11 6.82 6.28
CA ASP A 213 36.31 6.60 5.47
C ASP A 213 36.82 7.91 4.83
N ASP A 214 35.92 8.72 4.28
CA ASP A 214 36.23 10.05 3.71
C ASP A 214 36.82 10.99 4.79
N LEU A 215 36.23 10.98 5.99
CA LEU A 215 36.77 11.78 7.12
C LEU A 215 38.16 11.31 7.53
N ASN A 216 38.42 10.01 7.60
CA ASN A 216 39.70 9.44 7.92
C ASN A 216 40.77 9.82 6.88
N LEU A 217 40.43 9.76 5.58
CA LEU A 217 41.30 10.18 4.50
C LEU A 217 41.62 11.68 4.57
N SER A 218 40.64 12.52 4.88
CA SER A 218 40.82 13.97 5.05
C SER A 218 41.74 14.32 6.20
N LEU A 219 41.66 13.59 7.32
CA LEU A 219 42.52 13.79 8.49
C LEU A 219 44.00 13.40 8.21
N ILE A 220 44.23 12.36 7.38
CA ILE A 220 45.57 11.97 6.95
C ILE A 220 46.22 13.07 6.11
N HIS A 221 45.50 13.71 5.22
CA HIS A 221 46.03 14.80 4.40
C HIS A 221 46.30 16.10 5.15
N ILE A 222 45.68 16.32 6.33
CA ILE A 222 45.92 17.48 7.18
C ILE A 222 47.16 17.26 8.06
N SER A 223 47.59 16.02 8.29
CA SER A 223 48.69 15.67 9.19
C SER A 223 50.05 15.49 8.48
N GLU A 224 50.14 15.66 7.17
CA GLU A 224 51.39 15.70 6.43
C GLU A 224 51.92 17.14 6.39
N PRO A 225 53.15 17.40 6.87
CA PRO A 225 53.74 18.74 6.92
C PRO A 225 54.20 19.24 5.55
#